data_add731d8252c7a460efe6eb768623a7a
#
_entry.id   add731d8252c7a460efe6eb768623a7a
#
_cell.length_a   1.000
_cell.length_b   1.000
_cell.length_c   1.000
_cell.angle_alpha   90.00
_cell.angle_beta   90.00
_cell.angle_gamma   90.00
#
_symmetry.space_group_name_H-M   'P 1'
#
loop_
_entity.id
_entity.type
_entity.pdbx_description
1 polymer ?
#
loop_
_entity_poly.entity_id
_entity_poly.type
_entity_poly.pdbx_seq_one_letter_code
_entity_poly.pdbx_strand_id
1 'polypeptide(L)'
;MKPRILPIAVIGGLLLAACGTSNAPTSSSQQGGSVSLWAEWSSGEQAAFTAALSPFESQSGTTVNYSSKGSNIDTVLAAAVAGGAPPDVALIPDPGTLQTLAKQGKITDLTSILSGLSSNYGSAWNTLASYNGKLYGVWFKGANKNTIWYNPAEFAAASISSPPKTWEELIQDASTLKAAGVTPFSLCTDIGWPVADFWQNVYLKTAGADKYNQLSAHSVKWTDSSVTTAFTTMAQLVGTSSNLAGGIQGSLSNAYPACVDKVFPKAGSQPQAAMVFEGDFVATEITGNSKNYMPGTTGSGGASCTTDPSATPCYNFFDFPAPSANSANSAAIQGAGDVAVVLKDTPQSEALIKYLAGPDGAAIWAHLGGFASPNKKVPASAYPDPVSKGIAQALVGASSFVFSLDDLQGTWEKNMWQDLLDFLKNPSNVSSIEATMDQQATAGLGH
;
A
#
# COMPACT_ATOMS: atom_id res chain seq x y z
N MET A 1 72.84 -26.26 11.95
CA MET A 1 73.76 -25.44 12.72
C MET A 1 72.89 -24.49 13.61
N LYS A 2 72.95 -24.72 14.87
CA LYS A 2 72.50 -23.83 15.98
C LYS A 2 73.57 -22.79 16.25
N PRO A 3 73.42 -21.87 17.15
CA PRO A 3 72.43 -20.77 17.45
C PRO A 3 73.16 -19.44 17.65
N ARG A 4 72.42 -18.36 18.03
CA ARG A 4 72.95 -17.45 19.06
C ARG A 4 71.85 -16.49 19.55
N ILE A 5 71.58 -16.66 20.82
CA ILE A 5 70.81 -15.75 21.71
C ILE A 5 71.76 -14.70 22.24
N LEU A 6 71.31 -13.47 22.40
CA LEU A 6 71.82 -12.53 23.42
C LEU A 6 70.74 -11.53 23.87
N PRO A 7 70.60 -11.28 25.16
CA PRO A 7 69.62 -10.31 25.73
C PRO A 7 70.33 -9.03 26.12
N ILE A 8 69.58 -7.95 26.35
CA ILE A 8 69.93 -6.72 27.15
C ILE A 8 68.76 -5.76 26.95
N ALA A 9 68.26 -4.98 27.79
CA ALA A 9 68.35 -4.69 29.24
C ALA A 9 67.21 -3.71 29.54
N VAL A 10 66.67 -3.80 30.72
CA VAL A 10 65.66 -2.93 31.30
C VAL A 10 66.28 -1.56 31.62
N ILE A 11 65.66 -0.45 31.24
CA ILE A 11 65.84 0.84 31.92
C ILE A 11 64.45 1.41 32.20
N GLY A 12 64.18 1.53 33.49
CA GLY A 12 62.99 2.16 33.99
C GLY A 12 63.13 3.71 33.97
N GLY A 13 62.05 4.37 33.70
CA GLY A 13 61.90 5.81 33.83
C GLY A 13 60.51 6.15 34.37
N LEU A 14 60.46 6.39 35.67
CA LEU A 14 59.31 7.05 36.28
C LEU A 14 59.22 8.48 35.77
N LEU A 15 58.06 8.91 35.29
CA LEU A 15 57.68 10.32 35.24
C LEU A 15 56.25 10.51 35.70
N LEU A 16 56.12 11.53 36.52
CA LEU A 16 55.01 11.88 37.37
C LEU A 16 53.70 12.25 36.65
N ALA A 17 52.64 11.99 37.35
CA ALA A 17 51.30 12.38 37.09
C ALA A 17 51.12 13.91 36.97
N ALA A 18 50.38 14.34 35.94
CA ALA A 18 49.68 15.61 35.89
C ALA A 18 48.20 15.31 35.69
N CYS A 19 47.38 15.52 36.74
CA CYS A 19 45.92 15.55 36.64
C CYS A 19 45.51 16.75 35.83
N GLY A 20 45.06 16.50 34.61
CA GLY A 20 44.30 17.42 33.80
C GLY A 20 42.90 16.84 33.56
N THR A 21 41.90 17.35 34.31
CA THR A 21 40.48 17.07 34.03
C THR A 21 40.08 17.76 32.74
N SER A 22 40.27 17.11 31.64
CA SER A 22 39.59 17.47 30.38
C SER A 22 38.26 16.74 30.37
N ASN A 23 37.16 17.47 30.56
CA ASN A 23 35.83 17.02 30.15
C ASN A 23 35.86 16.79 28.62
N ALA A 24 36.18 15.60 28.21
CA ALA A 24 35.87 15.13 26.88
C ALA A 24 34.34 15.03 26.78
N PRO A 25 33.72 15.58 25.72
CA PRO A 25 32.32 15.30 25.47
C PRO A 25 32.17 13.78 25.34
N THR A 26 31.29 13.22 26.19
CA THR A 26 30.84 11.84 26.03
C THR A 26 30.29 11.70 24.61
N SER A 27 31.11 11.20 23.68
CA SER A 27 30.62 10.66 22.42
C SER A 27 29.63 9.57 22.79
N SER A 28 28.35 9.82 22.50
CA SER A 28 27.34 8.79 22.50
C SER A 28 27.91 7.61 21.73
N SER A 29 28.07 6.47 22.37
CA SER A 29 28.55 5.24 21.75
C SER A 29 27.68 4.95 20.54
N GLN A 30 28.29 5.02 19.36
CA GLN A 30 27.65 4.63 18.12
C GLN A 30 27.18 3.19 18.31
N GLN A 31 25.88 2.96 18.16
CA GLN A 31 25.21 1.72 18.54
C GLN A 31 25.44 0.62 17.48
N GLY A 32 26.60 0.37 17.02
CA GLY A 32 26.91 -0.61 15.99
C GLY A 32 26.17 -1.97 16.15
N GLY A 33 26.33 -2.86 15.22
CA GLY A 33 25.69 -4.17 15.19
C GLY A 33 24.84 -4.38 13.94
N SER A 34 23.94 -5.35 13.97
CA SER A 34 23.04 -5.62 12.83
C SER A 34 21.62 -5.91 13.29
N VAL A 35 20.65 -5.67 12.43
CA VAL A 35 19.25 -6.01 12.58
C VAL A 35 18.75 -6.69 11.31
N SER A 36 18.07 -7.84 11.45
CA SER A 36 17.42 -8.52 10.33
C SER A 36 16.04 -7.94 10.09
N LEU A 37 15.74 -7.61 8.82
CA LEU A 37 14.50 -6.97 8.41
C LEU A 37 13.87 -7.71 7.24
N TRP A 38 12.62 -8.13 7.40
CA TRP A 38 11.83 -8.72 6.33
C TRP A 38 10.71 -7.78 5.88
N ALA A 39 10.49 -7.72 4.56
CA ALA A 39 9.33 -7.07 3.95
C ALA A 39 8.95 -7.78 2.64
N GLU A 40 7.86 -7.38 2.03
CA GLU A 40 7.45 -7.97 0.74
C GLU A 40 8.21 -7.39 -0.45
N TRP A 41 8.71 -6.18 -0.37
CA TRP A 41 9.21 -5.39 -1.48
C TRP A 41 10.46 -5.99 -2.15
N SER A 42 10.42 -6.03 -3.48
CA SER A 42 11.51 -6.49 -4.34
C SER A 42 11.84 -5.45 -5.41
N SER A 43 12.84 -5.70 -6.24
CA SER A 43 13.18 -4.85 -7.40
C SER A 43 13.27 -3.35 -7.08
N GLY A 44 12.48 -2.52 -7.72
CA GLY A 44 12.48 -1.06 -7.56
C GLY A 44 12.08 -0.60 -6.15
N GLU A 45 11.07 -1.22 -5.56
CA GLU A 45 10.63 -0.90 -4.19
C GLU A 45 11.70 -1.26 -3.15
N GLN A 46 12.37 -2.40 -3.32
CA GLN A 46 13.50 -2.76 -2.46
C GLN A 46 14.63 -1.74 -2.58
N ALA A 47 14.95 -1.28 -3.79
CA ALA A 47 15.98 -0.26 -3.99
C ALA A 47 15.63 1.06 -3.31
N ALA A 48 14.37 1.50 -3.42
CA ALA A 48 13.86 2.70 -2.78
C ALA A 48 13.86 2.58 -1.25
N PHE A 49 13.46 1.43 -0.70
CA PHE A 49 13.51 1.19 0.73
C PHE A 49 14.93 1.13 1.27
N THR A 50 15.85 0.49 0.54
CA THR A 50 17.28 0.49 0.91
C THR A 50 17.84 1.91 0.94
N ALA A 51 17.48 2.76 -0.03
CA ALA A 51 17.85 4.17 -0.01
C ALA A 51 17.27 4.91 1.20
N ALA A 52 16.01 4.62 1.56
CA ALA A 52 15.36 5.17 2.74
C ALA A 52 16.05 4.76 4.06
N LEU A 53 16.67 3.59 4.13
CA LEU A 53 17.40 3.10 5.31
C LEU A 53 18.83 3.64 5.43
N SER A 54 19.43 4.11 4.34
CA SER A 54 20.83 4.54 4.30
C SER A 54 21.22 5.59 5.37
N PRO A 55 20.40 6.64 5.65
CA PRO A 55 20.72 7.58 6.72
C PRO A 55 20.72 6.92 8.11
N PHE A 56 19.80 6.00 8.37
CA PHE A 56 19.76 5.26 9.61
C PHE A 56 21.05 4.46 9.83
N GLU A 57 21.47 3.69 8.82
CA GLU A 57 22.68 2.89 8.89
C GLU A 57 23.93 3.78 9.11
N SER A 58 24.02 4.89 8.37
CA SER A 58 25.15 5.83 8.46
C SER A 58 25.24 6.51 9.83
N GLN A 59 24.10 6.86 10.44
CA GLN A 59 24.06 7.59 11.72
C GLN A 59 24.20 6.66 12.92
N SER A 60 23.59 5.48 12.87
CA SER A 60 23.60 4.53 14.00
C SER A 60 24.78 3.57 13.97
N GLY A 61 25.44 3.39 12.83
CA GLY A 61 26.42 2.33 12.62
C GLY A 61 25.81 0.92 12.59
N THR A 62 24.47 0.79 12.62
CA THR A 62 23.75 -0.48 12.57
C THR A 62 23.54 -0.92 11.12
N THR A 63 23.93 -2.13 10.77
CA THR A 63 23.67 -2.70 9.45
C THR A 63 22.27 -3.33 9.41
N VAL A 64 21.46 -2.97 8.41
CA VAL A 64 20.15 -3.57 8.17
C VAL A 64 20.26 -4.71 7.15
N ASN A 65 20.09 -5.95 7.62
CA ASN A 65 20.07 -7.13 6.77
C ASN A 65 18.67 -7.34 6.21
N TYR A 66 18.37 -6.66 5.09
CA TYR A 66 17.08 -6.73 4.42
C TYR A 66 16.91 -8.04 3.65
N SER A 67 15.70 -8.62 3.71
CA SER A 67 15.31 -9.79 2.92
C SER A 67 13.87 -9.64 2.43
N SER A 68 13.69 -9.54 1.12
CA SER A 68 12.36 -9.61 0.49
C SER A 68 11.75 -11.01 0.66
N LYS A 69 10.46 -11.05 0.97
CA LYS A 69 9.65 -12.28 1.06
C LYS A 69 8.53 -12.32 0.02
N GLY A 70 8.38 -11.23 -0.74
CA GLY A 70 7.29 -11.08 -1.70
C GLY A 70 5.91 -11.10 -1.03
N SER A 71 4.88 -11.26 -1.82
CA SER A 71 3.48 -11.30 -1.36
C SER A 71 3.12 -12.47 -0.42
N ASN A 72 4.06 -13.37 -0.14
CA ASN A 72 3.87 -14.47 0.81
C ASN A 72 4.43 -14.16 2.21
N ILE A 73 4.77 -12.90 2.49
CA ILE A 73 5.46 -12.52 3.74
C ILE A 73 4.73 -13.01 4.98
N ASP A 74 3.40 -12.90 5.07
CA ASP A 74 2.63 -13.32 6.24
C ASP A 74 2.75 -14.82 6.50
N THR A 75 2.63 -15.64 5.46
CA THR A 75 2.80 -17.09 5.54
C THR A 75 4.21 -17.47 5.97
N VAL A 76 5.23 -16.84 5.37
CA VAL A 76 6.64 -17.12 5.67
C VAL A 76 7.00 -16.65 7.08
N LEU A 77 6.46 -15.50 7.51
CA LEU A 77 6.67 -14.97 8.86
C LEU A 77 6.02 -15.87 9.92
N ALA A 78 4.77 -16.30 9.69
CA ALA A 78 4.09 -17.23 10.60
C ALA A 78 4.88 -18.53 10.77
N ALA A 79 5.39 -19.11 9.69
CA ALA A 79 6.24 -20.31 9.73
C ALA A 79 7.56 -20.06 10.49
N ALA A 80 8.21 -18.92 10.29
CA ALA A 80 9.43 -18.57 10.99
C ALA A 80 9.23 -18.36 12.49
N VAL A 81 8.11 -17.72 12.88
CA VAL A 81 7.72 -17.55 14.28
C VAL A 81 7.45 -18.90 14.93
N ALA A 82 6.72 -19.78 14.27
CA ALA A 82 6.44 -21.14 14.76
C ALA A 82 7.72 -21.97 14.88
N GLY A 83 8.66 -21.80 13.94
CA GLY A 83 9.98 -22.46 13.94
C GLY A 83 11.01 -21.84 14.91
N GLY A 84 10.67 -20.76 15.61
CA GLY A 84 11.57 -20.11 16.56
C GLY A 84 12.73 -19.30 15.94
N ALA A 85 12.65 -18.99 14.63
CA ALA A 85 13.68 -18.27 13.89
C ALA A 85 13.12 -17.04 13.12
N PRO A 86 12.33 -16.16 13.77
CA PRO A 86 11.82 -14.96 13.11
C PRO A 86 12.94 -13.94 12.88
N PRO A 87 12.74 -12.96 11.96
CA PRO A 87 13.59 -11.78 11.87
C PRO A 87 13.52 -10.94 13.16
N ASP A 88 14.33 -9.91 13.25
CA ASP A 88 14.24 -8.95 14.36
C ASP A 88 13.07 -7.98 14.16
N VAL A 89 12.89 -7.51 12.91
CA VAL A 89 11.81 -6.61 12.48
C VAL A 89 11.17 -7.15 11.19
N ALA A 90 9.86 -6.98 11.04
CA ALA A 90 9.16 -7.24 9.78
C ALA A 90 8.23 -6.07 9.46
N LEU A 91 8.08 -5.78 8.15
CA LEU A 91 6.98 -4.95 7.63
C LEU A 91 5.99 -5.89 6.95
N ILE A 92 4.75 -5.85 7.40
CA ILE A 92 3.68 -6.75 6.96
C ILE A 92 2.48 -5.94 6.47
N PRO A 93 1.81 -6.39 5.41
CA PRO A 93 0.64 -5.69 4.86
C PRO A 93 -0.64 -5.92 5.68
N ASP A 94 -0.70 -6.98 6.47
CA ASP A 94 -1.93 -7.45 7.11
C ASP A 94 -1.99 -7.11 8.61
N PRO A 95 -2.90 -6.17 9.03
CA PRO A 95 -3.14 -5.88 10.46
C PRO A 95 -3.69 -7.08 11.24
N GLY A 96 -4.37 -8.02 10.59
CA GLY A 96 -4.86 -9.26 11.22
C GLY A 96 -3.70 -10.15 11.67
N THR A 97 -2.65 -10.25 10.86
CA THR A 97 -1.39 -10.91 11.23
C THR A 97 -0.74 -10.21 12.43
N LEU A 98 -0.67 -8.87 12.45
CA LEU A 98 -0.18 -8.12 13.61
C LEU A 98 -0.97 -8.47 14.88
N GLN A 99 -2.30 -8.43 14.82
CA GLN A 99 -3.16 -8.72 15.97
C GLN A 99 -2.99 -10.16 16.46
N THR A 100 -2.86 -11.11 15.55
CA THR A 100 -2.60 -12.52 15.85
C THR A 100 -1.26 -12.68 16.58
N LEU A 101 -0.20 -12.07 16.08
CA LEU A 101 1.13 -12.12 16.71
C LEU A 101 1.14 -11.41 18.07
N ALA A 102 0.44 -10.28 18.21
CA ALA A 102 0.30 -9.57 19.49
C ALA A 102 -0.47 -10.41 20.52
N LYS A 103 -1.59 -11.04 20.12
CA LYS A 103 -2.36 -11.96 20.96
C LYS A 103 -1.53 -13.15 21.45
N GLN A 104 -0.61 -13.64 20.62
CA GLN A 104 0.30 -14.75 20.94
C GLN A 104 1.54 -14.30 21.73
N GLY A 105 1.74 -12.99 21.97
CA GLY A 105 2.93 -12.44 22.63
C GLY A 105 4.22 -12.65 21.81
N LYS A 106 4.13 -12.63 20.49
CA LYS A 106 5.26 -12.86 19.57
C LYS A 106 5.89 -11.58 19.05
N ILE A 107 5.28 -10.43 19.29
CA ILE A 107 5.80 -9.10 18.94
C ILE A 107 5.81 -8.19 20.16
N THR A 108 6.71 -7.20 20.13
CA THR A 108 7.00 -6.29 21.24
C THR A 108 5.92 -5.21 21.37
N ASP A 109 5.52 -4.89 22.60
CA ASP A 109 4.70 -3.71 22.92
C ASP A 109 5.53 -2.44 22.69
N LEU A 110 5.15 -1.66 21.69
CA LEU A 110 5.86 -0.44 21.28
C LEU A 110 5.31 0.84 21.93
N THR A 111 4.33 0.76 22.82
CA THR A 111 3.64 1.91 23.40
C THR A 111 4.59 2.91 24.03
N SER A 112 5.56 2.42 24.82
CA SER A 112 6.59 3.27 25.45
C SER A 112 7.68 3.68 24.47
N ILE A 113 8.08 2.77 23.59
CA ILE A 113 9.17 2.97 22.61
C ILE A 113 8.82 4.07 21.62
N LEU A 114 7.55 4.14 21.18
CA LEU A 114 7.02 5.11 20.22
C LEU A 114 6.26 6.27 20.89
N SER A 115 6.48 6.50 22.19
CA SER A 115 5.89 7.62 22.91
C SER A 115 6.22 8.95 22.21
N GLY A 116 5.19 9.73 21.88
CA GLY A 116 5.31 10.99 21.11
C GLY A 116 5.34 10.82 19.59
N LEU A 117 5.70 9.65 19.03
CA LEU A 117 5.71 9.41 17.58
C LEU A 117 4.36 8.93 17.05
N SER A 118 3.56 8.25 17.85
CA SER A 118 2.20 7.80 17.46
C SER A 118 1.27 8.96 17.08
N SER A 119 1.48 10.16 17.61
CA SER A 119 0.72 11.37 17.25
C SER A 119 0.94 11.82 15.79
N ASN A 120 1.99 11.33 15.14
CA ASN A 120 2.26 11.60 13.73
C ASN A 120 1.25 10.91 12.79
N TYR A 121 0.47 9.97 13.30
CA TYR A 121 -0.49 9.18 12.52
C TYR A 121 -1.94 9.54 12.85
N GLY A 122 -2.87 9.22 11.97
CA GLY A 122 -4.30 9.31 12.24
C GLY A 122 -4.75 8.22 13.23
N SER A 123 -5.90 8.46 13.90
CA SER A 123 -6.43 7.50 14.88
C SER A 123 -6.71 6.12 14.27
N ALA A 124 -7.24 6.07 13.05
CA ALA A 124 -7.49 4.81 12.34
C ALA A 124 -6.22 3.96 12.19
N TRP A 125 -5.11 4.57 11.76
CA TRP A 125 -3.82 3.90 11.63
C TRP A 125 -3.31 3.37 12.97
N ASN A 126 -3.41 4.17 14.03
CA ASN A 126 -3.00 3.72 15.37
C ASN A 126 -3.90 2.58 15.89
N THR A 127 -5.19 2.61 15.62
CA THR A 127 -6.12 1.55 16.01
C THR A 127 -5.76 0.23 15.33
N LEU A 128 -5.50 0.25 14.02
CA LEU A 128 -5.10 -0.93 13.24
C LEU A 128 -3.76 -1.53 13.70
N ALA A 129 -2.83 -0.69 14.17
CA ALA A 129 -1.54 -1.13 14.72
C ALA A 129 -1.59 -1.51 16.21
N SER A 130 -2.79 -1.56 16.82
CA SER A 130 -2.97 -1.79 18.26
C SER A 130 -3.72 -3.10 18.53
N TYR A 131 -3.41 -3.69 19.69
CA TYR A 131 -4.15 -4.81 20.26
C TYR A 131 -4.34 -4.59 21.77
N ASN A 132 -5.57 -4.74 22.27
CA ASN A 132 -5.92 -4.51 23.68
C ASN A 132 -5.41 -3.15 24.23
N GLY A 133 -5.52 -2.08 23.44
CA GLY A 133 -5.14 -0.71 23.84
C GLY A 133 -3.63 -0.45 23.86
N LYS A 134 -2.81 -1.38 23.41
CA LYS A 134 -1.36 -1.25 23.29
C LYS A 134 -0.93 -1.21 21.83
N LEU A 135 0.08 -0.40 21.52
CA LEU A 135 0.63 -0.26 20.18
C LEU A 135 1.67 -1.35 19.92
N TYR A 136 1.53 -2.08 18.82
CA TYR A 136 2.43 -3.18 18.43
C TYR A 136 3.13 -2.96 17.09
N GLY A 137 2.78 -1.91 16.37
CA GLY A 137 3.41 -1.61 15.09
C GLY A 137 3.39 -0.13 14.77
N VAL A 138 4.12 0.24 13.72
CA VAL A 138 4.09 1.58 13.13
C VAL A 138 3.99 1.47 11.62
N TRP A 139 3.08 2.24 11.05
CA TRP A 139 2.87 2.26 9.60
C TRP A 139 3.98 3.04 8.91
N PHE A 140 4.69 2.39 8.02
CA PHE A 140 5.74 3.02 7.24
C PHE A 140 5.24 3.46 5.87
N LYS A 141 4.61 2.55 5.13
CA LYS A 141 4.01 2.82 3.82
C LYS A 141 2.50 2.75 3.94
N GLY A 142 1.80 3.64 3.27
CA GLY A 142 0.38 3.58 3.04
C GLY A 142 0.10 3.44 1.55
N ALA A 143 -1.05 2.92 1.20
CA ALA A 143 -1.57 2.87 -0.16
C ALA A 143 -2.98 3.47 -0.21
N ASN A 144 -3.21 4.39 -1.13
CA ASN A 144 -4.53 4.90 -1.44
C ASN A 144 -5.13 4.03 -2.55
N LYS A 145 -6.03 3.13 -2.20
CA LYS A 145 -6.71 2.23 -3.14
C LYS A 145 -8.04 2.80 -3.67
N ASN A 146 -8.22 4.11 -3.59
CA ASN A 146 -9.45 4.80 -4.02
C ASN A 146 -9.28 5.49 -5.39
N THR A 147 -8.33 5.05 -6.22
CA THR A 147 -7.95 5.75 -7.45
C THR A 147 -8.37 5.01 -8.71
N ILE A 148 -8.99 5.73 -9.65
CA ILE A 148 -9.16 5.27 -11.03
C ILE A 148 -8.21 6.08 -11.91
N TRP A 149 -7.28 5.39 -12.54
CA TRP A 149 -6.30 5.98 -13.44
C TRP A 149 -6.86 6.06 -14.83
N TYR A 150 -6.63 7.17 -15.53
CA TYR A 150 -7.14 7.35 -16.88
C TYR A 150 -6.11 7.98 -17.80
N ASN A 151 -6.25 7.68 -19.08
CA ASN A 151 -5.47 8.29 -20.15
C ASN A 151 -6.22 9.50 -20.66
N PRO A 152 -5.74 10.73 -20.40
CA PRO A 152 -6.40 11.96 -20.83
C PRO A 152 -6.58 12.08 -22.36
N ALA A 153 -5.70 11.47 -23.16
CA ALA A 153 -5.82 11.48 -24.62
C ALA A 153 -7.04 10.68 -25.10
N GLU A 154 -7.33 9.54 -24.46
CA GLU A 154 -8.51 8.72 -24.79
C GLU A 154 -9.82 9.44 -24.39
N PHE A 155 -9.82 10.15 -23.24
CA PHE A 155 -10.94 10.99 -22.83
C PHE A 155 -11.18 12.13 -23.81
N ALA A 156 -10.12 12.82 -24.21
CA ALA A 156 -10.21 13.90 -25.22
C ALA A 156 -10.71 13.39 -26.58
N ALA A 157 -10.25 12.21 -27.03
CA ALA A 157 -10.71 11.59 -28.28
C ALA A 157 -12.22 11.29 -28.25
N ALA A 158 -12.76 10.97 -27.07
CA ALA A 158 -14.19 10.78 -26.82
C ALA A 158 -14.94 12.10 -26.49
N SER A 159 -14.27 13.25 -26.55
CA SER A 159 -14.83 14.56 -26.17
C SER A 159 -15.27 14.65 -24.70
N ILE A 160 -14.67 13.87 -23.81
CA ILE A 160 -14.86 13.96 -22.36
C ILE A 160 -13.88 15.00 -21.81
N SER A 161 -14.38 16.11 -21.29
CA SER A 161 -13.58 17.26 -20.88
C SER A 161 -13.11 17.23 -19.43
N SER A 162 -13.69 16.37 -18.62
CA SER A 162 -13.36 16.24 -17.19
C SER A 162 -13.65 14.82 -16.70
N PRO A 163 -12.90 14.29 -15.72
CA PRO A 163 -13.22 13.00 -15.12
C PRO A 163 -14.55 13.03 -14.36
N PRO A 164 -15.23 11.86 -14.25
CA PRO A 164 -16.53 11.73 -13.60
C PRO A 164 -16.41 11.98 -12.08
N LYS A 165 -17.44 12.59 -11.49
CA LYS A 165 -17.55 12.86 -10.06
C LYS A 165 -18.52 11.94 -9.33
N THR A 166 -19.40 11.27 -10.09
CA THR A 166 -20.39 10.34 -9.58
C THR A 166 -20.33 9.02 -10.35
N TRP A 167 -20.85 7.97 -9.74
CA TRP A 167 -20.92 6.65 -10.38
C TRP A 167 -21.74 6.71 -11.69
N GLU A 168 -22.82 7.47 -11.70
CA GLU A 168 -23.66 7.65 -12.89
C GLU A 168 -22.90 8.34 -14.02
N GLU A 169 -22.07 9.35 -13.69
CA GLU A 169 -21.20 10.00 -14.69
C GLU A 169 -20.15 9.02 -15.21
N LEU A 170 -19.55 8.15 -14.36
CA LEU A 170 -18.62 7.11 -14.81
C LEU A 170 -19.27 6.13 -15.79
N ILE A 171 -20.50 5.71 -15.52
CA ILE A 171 -21.26 4.84 -16.45
C ILE A 171 -21.59 5.57 -17.76
N GLN A 172 -21.92 6.85 -17.70
CA GLN A 172 -22.16 7.69 -18.88
C GLN A 172 -20.88 7.85 -19.70
N ASP A 173 -19.74 8.11 -19.06
CA ASP A 173 -18.44 8.24 -19.71
C ASP A 173 -18.02 6.92 -20.37
N ALA A 174 -18.24 5.79 -19.70
CA ALA A 174 -18.02 4.47 -20.31
C ALA A 174 -18.85 4.28 -21.60
N SER A 175 -20.09 4.77 -21.62
CA SER A 175 -20.93 4.74 -22.83
C SER A 175 -20.42 5.67 -23.91
N THR A 176 -19.96 6.86 -23.55
CA THR A 176 -19.39 7.87 -24.45
C THR A 176 -18.09 7.37 -25.09
N LEU A 177 -17.20 6.78 -24.30
CA LEU A 177 -15.96 6.15 -24.79
C LEU A 177 -16.26 5.06 -25.81
N LYS A 178 -17.20 4.16 -25.51
CA LYS A 178 -17.61 3.12 -26.47
C LYS A 178 -18.17 3.70 -27.80
N ALA A 179 -18.98 4.73 -27.71
CA ALA A 179 -19.51 5.39 -28.90
C ALA A 179 -18.40 6.02 -29.75
N ALA A 180 -17.29 6.43 -29.15
CA ALA A 180 -16.07 6.91 -29.82
C ALA A 180 -15.15 5.77 -30.29
N GLY A 181 -15.50 4.50 -30.08
CA GLY A 181 -14.68 3.34 -30.43
C GLY A 181 -13.57 3.01 -29.43
N VAL A 182 -13.58 3.63 -28.25
CA VAL A 182 -12.60 3.43 -27.17
C VAL A 182 -13.17 2.45 -26.13
N THR A 183 -12.45 1.41 -25.79
CA THR A 183 -12.83 0.52 -24.69
C THR A 183 -12.70 1.28 -23.35
N PRO A 184 -13.73 1.30 -22.49
CA PRO A 184 -13.71 2.10 -21.29
C PRO A 184 -12.66 1.66 -20.27
N PHE A 185 -12.54 0.34 -19.99
CA PHE A 185 -11.86 -0.13 -18.80
C PHE A 185 -10.92 -1.31 -19.07
N SER A 186 -9.77 -1.31 -18.43
CA SER A 186 -8.92 -2.49 -18.23
C SER A 186 -9.05 -2.94 -16.79
N LEU A 187 -9.40 -4.19 -16.55
CA LEU A 187 -9.57 -4.76 -15.22
C LEU A 187 -8.49 -5.80 -14.97
N CYS A 188 -7.80 -5.70 -13.83
CA CYS A 188 -6.86 -6.70 -13.35
C CYS A 188 -7.65 -7.73 -12.53
N THR A 189 -7.48 -9.03 -12.79
CA THR A 189 -8.32 -10.02 -12.08
C THR A 189 -7.66 -11.38 -11.86
N ASP A 190 -6.50 -11.65 -12.44
CA ASP A 190 -5.94 -13.01 -12.53
C ASP A 190 -5.84 -13.78 -11.20
N ILE A 191 -5.46 -13.09 -10.11
CA ILE A 191 -5.33 -13.68 -8.77
C ILE A 191 -6.43 -13.23 -7.79
N GLY A 192 -7.28 -12.27 -8.17
CA GLY A 192 -8.50 -11.89 -7.47
C GLY A 192 -8.40 -10.67 -6.56
N TRP A 193 -7.24 -10.31 -5.99
CA TRP A 193 -7.14 -9.14 -5.11
C TRP A 193 -7.54 -7.83 -5.81
N PRO A 194 -7.23 -7.59 -7.10
CA PRO A 194 -7.63 -6.33 -7.72
C PRO A 194 -9.15 -6.20 -7.88
N VAL A 195 -9.84 -7.31 -8.13
CA VAL A 195 -11.30 -7.28 -8.20
C VAL A 195 -11.93 -7.14 -6.80
N ALA A 196 -11.24 -7.64 -5.77
CA ALA A 196 -11.65 -7.42 -4.38
C ALA A 196 -11.54 -5.93 -4.03
N ASP A 197 -10.44 -5.28 -4.33
CA ASP A 197 -10.25 -3.84 -4.13
C ASP A 197 -11.32 -3.02 -4.87
N PHE A 198 -11.66 -3.40 -6.10
CA PHE A 198 -12.74 -2.74 -6.86
C PHE A 198 -14.08 -2.90 -6.15
N TRP A 199 -14.47 -4.13 -5.79
CA TRP A 199 -15.74 -4.40 -5.11
C TRP A 199 -15.83 -3.68 -3.76
N GLN A 200 -14.75 -3.66 -2.99
CA GLN A 200 -14.66 -2.99 -1.70
C GLN A 200 -14.88 -1.47 -1.82
N ASN A 201 -14.32 -0.85 -2.85
CA ASN A 201 -14.61 0.57 -3.14
C ASN A 201 -16.08 0.76 -3.49
N VAL A 202 -16.68 -0.08 -4.33
CA VAL A 202 -18.11 -0.01 -4.62
C VAL A 202 -18.92 -0.14 -3.32
N TYR A 203 -18.57 -1.10 -2.45
CA TYR A 203 -19.26 -1.29 -1.18
C TYR A 203 -19.10 -0.08 -0.26
N LEU A 204 -17.90 0.45 -0.11
CA LEU A 204 -17.65 1.68 0.67
C LEU A 204 -18.46 2.86 0.16
N LYS A 205 -18.52 3.06 -1.16
CA LYS A 205 -19.23 4.17 -1.77
C LYS A 205 -20.76 4.04 -1.74
N THR A 206 -21.28 2.81 -1.71
CA THR A 206 -22.73 2.55 -1.62
C THR A 206 -23.21 2.46 -0.17
N ALA A 207 -22.47 1.79 0.71
CA ALA A 207 -22.90 1.47 2.09
C ALA A 207 -22.33 2.42 3.15
N GLY A 208 -21.19 3.07 2.88
CA GLY A 208 -20.48 3.94 3.83
C GLY A 208 -19.53 3.19 4.76
N ALA A 209 -18.65 3.96 5.43
CA ALA A 209 -17.56 3.41 6.23
C ALA A 209 -18.04 2.58 7.44
N ASP A 210 -19.14 2.99 8.09
CA ASP A 210 -19.67 2.25 9.24
C ASP A 210 -20.13 0.84 8.85
N LYS A 211 -20.90 0.73 7.74
CA LYS A 211 -21.34 -0.56 7.20
C LYS A 211 -20.16 -1.40 6.71
N TYR A 212 -19.18 -0.77 6.07
CA TYR A 212 -17.95 -1.41 5.63
C TYR A 212 -17.22 -2.07 6.80
N ASN A 213 -17.00 -1.32 7.89
CA ASN A 213 -16.36 -1.84 9.09
C ASN A 213 -17.20 -2.94 9.78
N GLN A 214 -18.53 -2.83 9.75
CA GLN A 214 -19.42 -3.86 10.28
C GLN A 214 -19.36 -5.15 9.47
N LEU A 215 -19.23 -5.06 8.14
CA LEU A 215 -19.05 -6.22 7.28
C LEU A 215 -17.69 -6.87 7.51
N SER A 216 -16.63 -6.05 7.58
CA SER A 216 -15.26 -6.50 7.89
C SER A 216 -15.18 -7.23 9.24
N ALA A 217 -15.89 -6.73 10.25
CA ALA A 217 -15.97 -7.34 11.58
C ALA A 217 -17.02 -8.48 11.66
N HIS A 218 -17.64 -8.85 10.55
CA HIS A 218 -18.71 -9.85 10.47
C HIS A 218 -19.90 -9.62 11.42
N SER A 219 -20.13 -8.36 11.80
CA SER A 219 -21.32 -7.94 12.57
C SER A 219 -22.53 -7.64 11.66
N VAL A 220 -22.28 -7.55 10.37
CA VAL A 220 -23.25 -7.58 9.27
C VAL A 220 -22.93 -8.79 8.39
N LYS A 221 -23.95 -9.49 7.95
CA LYS A 221 -23.80 -10.68 7.11
C LYS A 221 -23.45 -10.32 5.67
N TRP A 222 -22.78 -11.21 4.97
CA TRP A 222 -22.54 -11.09 3.54
C TRP A 222 -23.82 -11.21 2.70
N THR A 223 -24.91 -11.70 3.29
CA THR A 223 -26.27 -11.72 2.70
C THR A 223 -27.09 -10.46 3.01
N ASP A 224 -26.50 -9.41 3.61
CA ASP A 224 -27.17 -8.12 3.84
C ASP A 224 -27.47 -7.42 2.52
N SER A 225 -28.60 -6.72 2.43
CA SER A 225 -29.02 -6.02 1.21
C SER A 225 -28.01 -4.95 0.73
N SER A 226 -27.14 -4.45 1.60
CA SER A 226 -26.07 -3.53 1.20
C SER A 226 -25.02 -4.22 0.34
N VAL A 227 -24.73 -5.50 0.57
CA VAL A 227 -23.83 -6.35 -0.23
C VAL A 227 -24.42 -6.57 -1.63
N THR A 228 -25.72 -6.95 -1.70
CA THR A 228 -26.45 -7.08 -2.97
C THR A 228 -26.43 -5.77 -3.77
N THR A 229 -26.58 -4.63 -3.09
CA THR A 229 -26.49 -3.29 -3.72
C THR A 229 -25.11 -3.07 -4.33
N ALA A 230 -24.02 -3.42 -3.63
CA ALA A 230 -22.67 -3.28 -4.16
C ALA A 230 -22.43 -4.16 -5.39
N PHE A 231 -22.82 -5.43 -5.36
CA PHE A 231 -22.73 -6.33 -6.51
C PHE A 231 -23.52 -5.81 -7.71
N THR A 232 -24.74 -5.35 -7.49
CA THR A 232 -25.61 -4.80 -8.54
C THR A 232 -25.00 -3.52 -9.14
N THR A 233 -24.44 -2.65 -8.30
CA THR A 233 -23.76 -1.43 -8.75
C THR A 233 -22.50 -1.78 -9.55
N MET A 234 -21.65 -2.68 -9.06
CA MET A 234 -20.46 -3.14 -9.77
C MET A 234 -20.80 -3.73 -11.14
N ALA A 235 -21.86 -4.52 -11.23
CA ALA A 235 -22.30 -5.13 -12.48
C ALA A 235 -22.65 -4.12 -13.60
N GLN A 236 -23.04 -2.90 -13.26
CA GLN A 236 -23.32 -1.85 -14.25
C GLN A 236 -22.09 -1.51 -15.11
N LEU A 237 -20.90 -1.59 -14.53
CA LEU A 237 -19.65 -1.33 -15.25
C LEU A 237 -19.01 -2.64 -15.75
N VAL A 238 -18.62 -3.52 -14.81
CA VAL A 238 -17.79 -4.68 -15.11
C VAL A 238 -18.59 -5.91 -15.55
N GLY A 239 -19.89 -5.94 -15.30
CA GLY A 239 -20.81 -6.98 -15.80
C GLY A 239 -21.09 -6.88 -17.32
N THR A 240 -20.69 -5.78 -17.95
CA THR A 240 -20.85 -5.55 -19.38
C THR A 240 -19.55 -5.83 -20.12
N SER A 241 -19.46 -6.96 -20.83
CA SER A 241 -18.22 -7.41 -21.48
C SER A 241 -17.60 -6.37 -22.43
N SER A 242 -18.43 -5.58 -23.14
CA SER A 242 -17.95 -4.51 -24.02
C SER A 242 -17.36 -3.30 -23.32
N ASN A 243 -17.46 -3.22 -22.01
CA ASN A 243 -16.77 -2.19 -21.21
C ASN A 243 -15.32 -2.55 -20.93
N LEU A 244 -14.92 -3.82 -21.13
CA LEU A 244 -13.64 -4.35 -20.67
C LEU A 244 -12.71 -4.70 -21.83
N ALA A 245 -11.43 -4.38 -21.70
CA ALA A 245 -10.40 -4.76 -22.67
C ALA A 245 -10.23 -6.28 -22.73
N GLY A 246 -10.56 -6.86 -23.87
CA GLY A 246 -10.64 -8.31 -24.08
C GLY A 246 -11.92 -8.96 -23.54
N GLY A 247 -12.90 -8.17 -23.11
CA GLY A 247 -14.14 -8.63 -22.50
C GLY A 247 -13.91 -9.26 -21.12
N ILE A 248 -14.96 -9.86 -20.55
CA ILE A 248 -14.87 -10.54 -19.24
C ILE A 248 -13.79 -11.64 -19.28
N GLN A 249 -13.78 -12.48 -20.33
CA GLN A 249 -12.82 -13.58 -20.43
C GLN A 249 -11.36 -13.10 -20.53
N GLY A 250 -11.10 -12.03 -21.28
CA GLY A 250 -9.78 -11.43 -21.34
C GLY A 250 -9.35 -10.79 -20.03
N SER A 251 -10.31 -10.26 -19.26
CA SER A 251 -10.03 -9.72 -17.93
C SER A 251 -9.65 -10.82 -16.95
N LEU A 252 -10.30 -11.99 -16.95
CA LEU A 252 -10.00 -13.11 -16.03
C LEU A 252 -8.58 -13.68 -16.13
N SER A 253 -7.83 -13.32 -17.16
CA SER A 253 -6.42 -13.68 -17.35
C SER A 253 -5.48 -12.45 -17.35
N ASN A 254 -5.99 -11.28 -16.97
CA ASN A 254 -5.26 -10.03 -17.05
C ASN A 254 -4.60 -9.71 -15.72
N ALA A 255 -3.32 -10.00 -15.65
CA ALA A 255 -2.52 -9.81 -14.43
C ALA A 255 -2.21 -8.33 -14.16
N TYR A 256 -2.01 -7.98 -12.90
CA TYR A 256 -1.26 -6.80 -12.54
C TYR A 256 0.26 -7.09 -12.74
N PRO A 257 1.06 -6.24 -13.41
CA PRO A 257 0.71 -4.90 -13.92
C PRO A 257 0.25 -4.85 -15.39
N ALA A 258 0.08 -5.97 -16.08
CA ALA A 258 -0.26 -5.99 -17.51
C ALA A 258 -1.59 -5.28 -17.85
N CYS A 259 -2.51 -5.20 -16.89
CA CYS A 259 -3.74 -4.42 -17.03
C CYS A 259 -3.46 -2.90 -17.16
N VAL A 260 -2.42 -2.40 -16.48
CA VAL A 260 -1.98 -1.00 -16.57
C VAL A 260 -1.41 -0.71 -17.96
N ASP A 261 -0.63 -1.66 -18.53
CA ASP A 261 -0.06 -1.53 -19.87
C ASP A 261 -1.11 -1.41 -20.99
N LYS A 262 -2.34 -1.88 -20.75
CA LYS A 262 -3.45 -1.72 -21.72
C LYS A 262 -3.96 -0.28 -21.78
N VAL A 263 -3.78 0.50 -20.74
CA VAL A 263 -4.17 1.93 -20.70
C VAL A 263 -2.97 2.83 -20.98
N PHE A 264 -1.79 2.45 -20.46
CA PHE A 264 -0.55 3.20 -20.59
C PHE A 264 0.54 2.34 -21.23
N PRO A 265 0.41 2.03 -22.53
CA PRO A 265 1.30 1.11 -23.20
C PRO A 265 2.71 1.68 -23.36
N LYS A 266 3.67 0.78 -23.58
CA LYS A 266 5.03 1.14 -23.98
C LYS A 266 5.04 1.93 -25.27
N ALA A 267 6.07 2.74 -25.47
CA ALA A 267 6.25 3.55 -26.67
C ALA A 267 6.09 2.71 -27.96
N GLY A 268 5.29 3.22 -28.89
CA GLY A 268 4.99 2.56 -30.16
C GLY A 268 3.79 1.62 -30.16
N SER A 269 3.18 1.38 -29.01
CA SER A 269 1.91 0.64 -28.90
C SER A 269 0.74 1.59 -28.64
N GLN A 270 -0.48 1.17 -29.03
CA GLN A 270 -1.69 1.96 -28.79
C GLN A 270 -2.41 1.50 -27.53
N PRO A 271 -3.07 2.41 -26.79
CA PRO A 271 -3.96 2.06 -25.68
C PRO A 271 -5.07 1.09 -26.15
N GLN A 272 -5.41 0.16 -25.28
CA GLN A 272 -6.50 -0.80 -25.50
C GLN A 272 -7.72 -0.48 -24.62
N ALA A 273 -7.57 0.43 -23.65
CA ALA A 273 -8.63 0.96 -22.81
C ALA A 273 -8.29 2.37 -22.33
N ALA A 274 -9.30 3.10 -21.88
CA ALA A 274 -9.15 4.47 -21.38
C ALA A 274 -8.83 4.55 -19.89
N MET A 275 -9.28 3.59 -19.09
CA MET A 275 -9.17 3.59 -17.62
C MET A 275 -8.69 2.26 -17.08
N VAL A 276 -8.03 2.30 -15.90
CA VAL A 276 -7.73 1.15 -15.05
C VAL A 276 -7.92 1.55 -13.58
N PHE A 277 -8.49 0.65 -12.80
CA PHE A 277 -8.62 0.82 -11.35
C PHE A 277 -7.51 0.04 -10.66
N GLU A 278 -6.81 0.70 -9.78
CA GLU A 278 -5.93 0.17 -8.73
C GLU A 278 -5.37 1.30 -7.86
N GLY A 279 -4.65 0.94 -6.79
CA GLY A 279 -4.05 1.88 -5.86
C GLY A 279 -2.99 2.81 -6.45
N ASP A 280 -2.44 3.64 -5.60
CA ASP A 280 -1.45 4.68 -5.96
C ASP A 280 -0.14 4.14 -6.53
N PHE A 281 0.17 2.86 -6.29
CA PHE A 281 1.32 2.17 -6.84
C PHE A 281 1.30 2.02 -8.37
N VAL A 282 0.15 2.20 -9.02
CA VAL A 282 0.01 2.25 -10.49
C VAL A 282 0.89 3.33 -11.12
N ALA A 283 1.10 4.46 -10.45
CA ALA A 283 1.99 5.51 -10.94
C ALA A 283 3.40 4.99 -11.23
N THR A 284 3.90 4.08 -10.42
CA THR A 284 5.23 3.45 -10.60
C THR A 284 5.27 2.58 -11.85
N GLU A 285 4.19 1.83 -12.11
CA GLU A 285 4.08 1.01 -13.33
C GLU A 285 4.01 1.88 -14.58
N ILE A 286 3.20 2.95 -14.56
CA ILE A 286 3.11 3.88 -15.69
C ILE A 286 4.48 4.50 -16.00
N THR A 287 5.18 5.01 -15.00
CA THR A 287 6.48 5.68 -15.17
C THR A 287 7.62 4.70 -15.43
N GLY A 288 7.56 3.49 -14.91
CA GLY A 288 8.52 2.41 -15.12
C GLY A 288 8.44 1.80 -16.52
N ASN A 289 7.23 1.58 -17.01
CA ASN A 289 6.98 0.97 -18.31
C ASN A 289 7.14 1.94 -19.48
N SER A 290 6.88 3.21 -19.24
CA SER A 290 6.91 4.23 -20.27
C SER A 290 7.41 5.55 -19.70
N LYS A 291 8.70 5.82 -19.82
CA LYS A 291 9.28 7.13 -19.51
C LYS A 291 8.65 8.29 -20.32
N ASN A 292 7.66 7.99 -21.13
CA ASN A 292 6.98 8.92 -22.01
C ASN A 292 5.68 9.49 -21.45
N TYR A 293 5.19 8.98 -20.30
CA TYR A 293 4.02 9.55 -19.65
C TYR A 293 4.45 10.53 -18.55
N MET A 294 3.88 11.73 -18.60
CA MET A 294 4.08 12.75 -17.57
C MET A 294 2.89 12.79 -16.61
N PRO A 295 3.13 13.04 -15.31
CA PRO A 295 2.04 13.24 -14.37
C PRO A 295 1.22 14.48 -14.77
N GLY A 296 -0.09 14.31 -14.83
CA GLY A 296 -1.02 15.43 -15.00
C GLY A 296 -1.10 16.28 -13.74
N THR A 297 -1.79 17.40 -13.82
CA THR A 297 -2.14 18.16 -12.61
C THR A 297 -3.29 17.45 -11.90
N THR A 298 -3.15 17.24 -10.58
CA THR A 298 -4.16 16.63 -9.74
C THR A 298 -5.38 17.54 -9.57
N GLY A 299 -6.51 16.92 -9.42
CA GLY A 299 -7.77 17.57 -9.14
C GLY A 299 -8.64 17.70 -10.38
N SER A 300 -9.93 17.74 -10.12
CA SER A 300 -11.01 17.87 -11.07
C SER A 300 -10.75 18.94 -12.15
N GLY A 301 -10.20 18.50 -13.25
CA GLY A 301 -9.96 19.35 -14.40
C GLY A 301 -8.49 19.36 -14.82
N GLY A 302 -7.91 18.21 -15.17
CA GLY A 302 -6.54 18.06 -15.69
C GLY A 302 -6.22 18.96 -16.89
N ALA A 303 -6.20 20.28 -16.64
CA ALA A 303 -6.06 21.30 -17.65
C ALA A 303 -4.66 21.43 -18.25
N SER A 304 -3.70 20.62 -17.80
CA SER A 304 -2.31 20.69 -18.30
C SER A 304 -1.88 19.45 -19.11
N CYS A 305 -2.70 18.40 -19.19
CA CYS A 305 -2.45 17.35 -20.16
C CYS A 305 -2.83 17.84 -21.55
N THR A 306 -1.85 18.03 -22.40
CA THR A 306 -2.10 18.44 -23.77
C THR A 306 -2.78 17.32 -24.54
N THR A 307 -3.73 17.67 -25.40
CA THR A 307 -4.32 16.78 -26.40
C THR A 307 -3.52 16.71 -27.69
N ASP A 308 -2.40 17.43 -27.77
CA ASP A 308 -1.49 17.38 -28.91
C ASP A 308 -0.80 16.01 -28.98
N PRO A 309 -1.04 15.21 -30.02
CA PRO A 309 -0.47 13.88 -30.14
C PRO A 309 1.06 13.90 -30.36
N SER A 310 1.65 15.06 -30.64
CA SER A 310 3.11 15.23 -30.72
C SER A 310 3.76 15.53 -29.38
N ALA A 311 2.98 15.89 -28.37
CA ALA A 311 3.46 16.16 -27.03
C ALA A 311 3.61 14.86 -26.21
N THR A 312 4.38 14.93 -25.14
CA THR A 312 4.49 13.80 -24.20
C THR A 312 3.12 13.50 -23.60
N PRO A 313 2.59 12.28 -23.75
CA PRO A 313 1.30 11.93 -23.19
C PRO A 313 1.34 12.03 -21.66
N CYS A 314 0.19 12.36 -21.07
CA CYS A 314 0.07 12.36 -19.64
C CYS A 314 -0.79 11.21 -19.10
N TYR A 315 -0.61 10.94 -17.80
CA TYR A 315 -1.51 10.13 -17.01
C TYR A 315 -2.11 10.96 -15.88
N ASN A 316 -3.29 10.61 -15.45
CA ASN A 316 -3.92 11.24 -14.29
C ASN A 316 -4.86 10.24 -13.62
N PHE A 317 -5.39 10.60 -12.47
CA PHE A 317 -6.38 9.79 -11.76
C PHE A 317 -7.55 10.66 -11.29
N PHE A 318 -8.62 10.00 -10.88
CA PHE A 318 -9.70 10.57 -10.11
C PHE A 318 -10.10 9.61 -9.00
N ASP A 319 -10.69 10.16 -7.93
CA ASP A 319 -11.17 9.36 -6.82
C ASP A 319 -12.33 8.45 -7.26
N PHE A 320 -12.38 7.24 -6.72
CA PHE A 320 -13.47 6.31 -6.99
C PHE A 320 -14.82 6.96 -6.64
N PRO A 321 -15.72 7.13 -7.62
CA PRO A 321 -16.90 7.95 -7.42
C PRO A 321 -18.00 7.21 -6.66
N ALA A 322 -18.69 7.93 -5.75
CA ALA A 322 -19.90 7.43 -5.11
C ALA A 322 -21.12 7.64 -6.02
N PRO A 323 -22.17 6.80 -5.91
CA PRO A 323 -23.47 7.12 -6.50
C PRO A 323 -23.99 8.47 -5.96
N SER A 324 -24.68 9.23 -6.79
CA SER A 324 -25.23 10.55 -6.43
C SER A 324 -26.11 10.49 -5.17
N ALA A 325 -26.89 9.41 -5.02
CA ALA A 325 -27.71 9.16 -3.82
C ALA A 325 -26.89 8.94 -2.55
N ASN A 326 -25.60 8.58 -2.69
CA ASN A 326 -24.67 8.27 -1.60
C ASN A 326 -23.50 9.27 -1.55
N SER A 327 -23.69 10.49 -2.01
CA SER A 327 -22.64 11.53 -2.12
C SER A 327 -21.91 11.82 -0.80
N ALA A 328 -22.54 11.57 0.35
CA ALA A 328 -21.90 11.64 1.67
C ALA A 328 -20.69 10.69 1.81
N ASN A 329 -20.65 9.60 1.04
CA ASN A 329 -19.57 8.61 1.06
C ASN A 329 -18.42 8.97 0.10
N SER A 330 -18.54 10.03 -0.70
CA SER A 330 -17.53 10.38 -1.72
C SER A 330 -16.12 10.60 -1.14
N ALA A 331 -16.05 11.21 0.05
CA ALA A 331 -14.79 11.50 0.75
C ALA A 331 -14.21 10.33 1.55
N ALA A 332 -14.90 9.19 1.62
CA ALA A 332 -14.39 8.00 2.27
C ALA A 332 -13.32 7.34 1.39
N ILE A 333 -12.21 6.93 1.99
CA ILE A 333 -11.07 6.33 1.28
C ILE A 333 -10.85 4.90 1.78
N GLN A 334 -10.75 3.97 0.85
CA GLN A 334 -10.18 2.65 1.09
C GLN A 334 -8.68 2.72 0.86
N GLY A 335 -7.92 2.08 1.73
CA GLY A 335 -6.48 1.99 1.60
C GLY A 335 -5.91 0.75 2.27
N ALA A 336 -4.63 0.57 2.07
CA ALA A 336 -3.82 -0.47 2.69
C ALA A 336 -2.51 0.13 3.19
N GLY A 337 -1.60 -0.69 3.65
CA GLY A 337 -0.26 -0.21 4.03
C GLY A 337 0.56 -1.30 4.68
N ASP A 338 1.83 -0.98 4.90
CA ASP A 338 2.79 -1.88 5.52
C ASP A 338 3.16 -1.40 6.92
N VAL A 339 2.89 -2.25 7.90
CA VAL A 339 3.14 -1.98 9.32
C VAL A 339 4.41 -2.68 9.78
N ALA A 340 5.35 -1.91 10.34
CA ALA A 340 6.56 -2.45 10.94
C ALA A 340 6.28 -2.96 12.34
N VAL A 341 6.67 -4.20 12.61
CA VAL A 341 6.56 -4.88 13.91
C VAL A 341 7.93 -5.38 14.39
N VAL A 342 8.14 -5.42 15.71
CA VAL A 342 9.37 -5.91 16.33
C VAL A 342 9.13 -7.30 16.90
N LEU A 343 9.87 -8.31 16.40
CA LEU A 343 9.78 -9.70 16.87
C LEU A 343 10.88 -10.04 17.89
N LYS A 344 12.03 -9.32 17.84
CA LYS A 344 13.08 -9.43 18.85
C LYS A 344 13.42 -8.05 19.38
N ASP A 345 13.16 -7.86 20.66
CA ASP A 345 13.42 -6.61 21.36
C ASP A 345 14.91 -6.46 21.64
N THR A 346 15.57 -5.67 20.81
CA THR A 346 16.99 -5.33 20.91
C THR A 346 17.19 -3.82 20.74
N PRO A 347 18.28 -3.24 21.25
CA PRO A 347 18.57 -1.83 21.02
C PRO A 347 18.56 -1.43 19.54
N GLN A 348 19.01 -2.33 18.64
CA GLN A 348 19.02 -2.10 17.20
C GLN A 348 17.60 -2.10 16.60
N SER A 349 16.74 -3.03 17.04
CA SER A 349 15.34 -3.07 16.63
C SER A 349 14.57 -1.84 17.11
N GLU A 350 14.79 -1.42 18.37
CA GLU A 350 14.17 -0.20 18.89
C GLU A 350 14.63 1.06 18.14
N ALA A 351 15.91 1.16 17.81
CA ALA A 351 16.42 2.28 17.03
C ALA A 351 15.82 2.31 15.64
N LEU A 352 15.73 1.15 14.96
CA LEU A 352 15.16 1.04 13.64
C LEU A 352 13.66 1.37 13.64
N ILE A 353 12.88 0.85 14.59
CA ILE A 353 11.43 1.12 14.63
C ILE A 353 11.15 2.61 14.91
N LYS A 354 11.96 3.28 15.74
CA LYS A 354 11.87 4.74 15.95
C LYS A 354 12.19 5.52 14.68
N TYR A 355 13.18 5.09 13.91
CA TYR A 355 13.52 5.69 12.63
C TYR A 355 12.38 5.54 11.61
N LEU A 356 11.81 4.33 11.49
CA LEU A 356 10.68 4.06 10.59
C LEU A 356 9.40 4.84 11.00
N ALA A 357 9.23 5.13 12.29
CA ALA A 357 8.15 5.97 12.81
C ALA A 357 8.35 7.47 12.53
N GLY A 358 9.57 7.87 12.20
CA GLY A 358 9.92 9.24 11.81
C GLY A 358 9.58 9.55 10.35
N PRO A 359 9.69 10.81 9.93
CA PRO A 359 9.42 11.20 8.55
C PRO A 359 10.59 10.98 7.59
N ASP A 360 11.82 10.85 8.07
CA ASP A 360 13.03 10.99 7.25
C ASP A 360 13.17 9.88 6.19
N GLY A 361 13.05 8.62 6.59
CA GLY A 361 13.09 7.48 5.66
C GLY A 361 11.92 7.51 4.68
N ALA A 362 10.72 7.83 5.16
CA ALA A 362 9.52 7.94 4.36
C ALA A 362 9.63 9.07 3.32
N ALA A 363 10.22 10.22 3.68
CA ALA A 363 10.44 11.34 2.77
C ALA A 363 11.41 10.99 1.63
N ILE A 364 12.43 10.17 1.89
CA ILE A 364 13.38 9.71 0.87
C ILE A 364 12.66 8.84 -0.16
N TRP A 365 11.87 7.85 0.30
CA TRP A 365 11.14 7.01 -0.64
C TRP A 365 10.07 7.80 -1.39
N ALA A 366 9.34 8.69 -0.70
CA ALA A 366 8.37 9.58 -1.35
C ALA A 366 9.00 10.37 -2.51
N HIS A 367 10.25 10.88 -2.33
CA HIS A 367 10.97 11.60 -3.37
C HIS A 367 11.34 10.72 -4.58
N LEU A 368 11.53 9.43 -4.37
CA LEU A 368 11.80 8.47 -5.44
C LEU A 368 10.53 8.08 -6.23
N GLY A 369 9.35 8.37 -5.69
CA GLY A 369 8.06 8.06 -6.29
C GLY A 369 7.49 6.69 -5.88
N GLY A 370 6.22 6.43 -6.22
CA GLY A 370 5.53 5.17 -5.94
C GLY A 370 5.33 4.88 -4.45
N PHE A 371 5.18 5.91 -3.63
CA PHE A 371 5.08 5.81 -2.19
C PHE A 371 4.14 6.86 -1.62
N ALA A 372 3.27 6.44 -0.73
CA ALA A 372 2.51 7.34 0.14
C ALA A 372 2.78 6.98 1.61
N SER A 373 2.86 7.98 2.47
CA SER A 373 3.06 7.77 3.90
C SER A 373 1.84 8.20 4.70
N PRO A 374 1.36 7.38 5.64
CA PRO A 374 0.34 7.79 6.59
C PRO A 374 0.87 8.74 7.68
N ASN A 375 2.19 8.96 7.71
CA ASN A 375 2.84 9.87 8.65
C ASN A 375 2.64 11.34 8.24
N LYS A 376 1.86 12.09 9.00
CA LYS A 376 1.55 13.50 8.78
C LYS A 376 2.76 14.43 8.78
N LYS A 377 3.92 13.96 9.25
CA LYS A 377 5.17 14.75 9.30
C LYS A 377 6.00 14.63 8.03
N VAL A 378 5.67 13.72 7.11
CA VAL A 378 6.30 13.70 5.79
C VAL A 378 5.87 14.96 5.03
N PRO A 379 6.82 15.82 4.64
CA PRO A 379 6.45 17.10 4.04
C PRO A 379 5.91 16.88 2.62
N ALA A 380 4.89 17.66 2.24
CA ALA A 380 4.30 17.59 0.91
C ALA A 380 5.32 17.88 -0.22
N SER A 381 6.41 18.57 0.09
CA SER A 381 7.53 18.80 -0.84
C SER A 381 8.42 17.58 -1.08
N ALA A 382 8.24 16.50 -0.29
CA ALA A 382 8.95 15.25 -0.55
C ALA A 382 8.40 14.52 -1.79
N TYR A 383 7.15 14.77 -2.17
CA TYR A 383 6.53 14.13 -3.33
C TYR A 383 6.92 14.86 -4.62
N PRO A 384 7.44 14.13 -5.64
CA PRO A 384 8.10 14.73 -6.79
C PRO A 384 7.18 15.45 -7.78
N ASP A 385 5.90 15.10 -7.78
CA ASP A 385 4.93 15.56 -8.78
C ASP A 385 3.54 15.81 -8.16
N PRO A 386 2.64 16.54 -8.85
CA PRO A 386 1.31 16.86 -8.36
C PRO A 386 0.43 15.61 -8.11
N VAL A 387 0.58 14.53 -8.90
CA VAL A 387 -0.21 13.30 -8.78
C VAL A 387 0.14 12.60 -7.47
N SER A 388 1.41 12.27 -7.26
CA SER A 388 1.87 11.61 -6.03
C SER A 388 1.59 12.46 -4.78
N LYS A 389 1.76 13.78 -4.87
CA LYS A 389 1.41 14.71 -3.79
C LYS A 389 -0.08 14.68 -3.47
N GLY A 390 -0.95 14.72 -4.49
CA GLY A 390 -2.40 14.68 -4.32
C GLY A 390 -2.88 13.39 -3.65
N ILE A 391 -2.36 12.24 -4.08
CA ILE A 391 -2.65 10.94 -3.50
C ILE A 391 -2.28 10.88 -2.02
N ALA A 392 -1.06 11.30 -1.68
CA ALA A 392 -0.58 11.30 -0.31
C ALA A 392 -1.38 12.26 0.59
N GLN A 393 -1.74 13.44 0.06
CA GLN A 393 -2.58 14.40 0.78
C GLN A 393 -4.00 13.85 1.02
N ALA A 394 -4.59 13.14 0.06
CA ALA A 394 -5.87 12.47 0.22
C ALA A 394 -5.80 11.42 1.34
N LEU A 395 -4.77 10.58 1.34
CA LEU A 395 -4.56 9.54 2.35
C LEU A 395 -4.44 10.11 3.78
N VAL A 396 -3.63 11.17 3.94
CA VAL A 396 -3.41 11.83 5.24
C VAL A 396 -4.61 12.66 5.69
N GLY A 397 -5.32 13.27 4.73
CA GLY A 397 -6.45 14.18 4.97
C GLY A 397 -7.81 13.49 5.01
N ALA A 398 -7.89 12.19 4.77
CA ALA A 398 -9.14 11.45 4.73
C ALA A 398 -9.95 11.66 6.03
N SER A 399 -11.17 12.15 5.92
CA SER A 399 -12.09 12.28 7.04
C SER A 399 -12.67 10.94 7.47
N SER A 400 -12.70 9.97 6.55
CA SER A 400 -13.10 8.59 6.75
C SER A 400 -12.16 7.69 5.97
N PHE A 401 -11.41 6.86 6.68
CA PHE A 401 -10.48 5.89 6.13
C PHE A 401 -10.88 4.49 6.58
N VAL A 402 -10.96 3.56 5.64
CA VAL A 402 -11.15 2.13 5.91
C VAL A 402 -9.98 1.35 5.34
N PHE A 403 -9.56 0.30 6.03
CA PHE A 403 -8.54 -0.60 5.53
C PHE A 403 -9.15 -1.61 4.55
N SER A 404 -8.37 -2.12 3.61
CA SER A 404 -8.80 -3.19 2.70
C SER A 404 -9.43 -4.32 3.51
N LEU A 405 -10.66 -4.65 3.16
CA LEU A 405 -11.48 -5.59 3.93
C LEU A 405 -10.90 -7.00 3.85
N ASP A 406 -10.42 -7.40 2.69
CA ASP A 406 -9.78 -8.70 2.44
C ASP A 406 -8.51 -8.87 3.29
N ASP A 407 -7.65 -7.86 3.38
CA ASP A 407 -6.44 -7.85 4.23
C ASP A 407 -6.78 -8.05 5.73
N LEU A 408 -8.04 -7.87 6.13
CA LEU A 408 -8.51 -8.09 7.50
C LEU A 408 -9.11 -9.48 7.74
N GLN A 409 -9.28 -10.29 6.69
CA GLN A 409 -9.99 -11.56 6.76
C GLN A 409 -9.11 -12.78 7.06
N GLY A 410 -7.78 -12.59 7.09
CA GLY A 410 -6.85 -13.69 7.40
C GLY A 410 -6.99 -14.86 6.42
N THR A 411 -7.27 -16.07 6.91
CA THR A 411 -7.31 -17.27 6.06
C THR A 411 -8.45 -17.31 5.04
N TRP A 412 -9.48 -16.48 5.20
CA TRP A 412 -10.63 -16.45 4.28
C TRP A 412 -10.41 -15.51 3.09
N GLU A 413 -9.44 -14.62 3.12
CA GLU A 413 -9.10 -13.65 2.09
C GLU A 413 -9.14 -14.24 0.65
N LYS A 414 -8.42 -15.33 0.43
CA LYS A 414 -8.32 -15.96 -0.91
C LYS A 414 -9.64 -16.57 -1.39
N ASN A 415 -10.48 -17.01 -0.48
CA ASN A 415 -11.81 -17.50 -0.83
C ASN A 415 -12.69 -16.33 -1.29
N MET A 416 -12.63 -15.18 -0.60
CA MET A 416 -13.32 -13.95 -1.01
C MET A 416 -12.90 -13.54 -2.43
N TRP A 417 -11.61 -13.59 -2.74
CA TRP A 417 -11.11 -13.31 -4.09
C TRP A 417 -11.71 -14.24 -5.14
N GLN A 418 -11.76 -15.53 -4.85
CA GLN A 418 -12.33 -16.52 -5.75
C GLN A 418 -13.83 -16.30 -5.99
N ASP A 419 -14.59 -15.98 -4.95
CA ASP A 419 -16.02 -15.71 -5.04
C ASP A 419 -16.31 -14.47 -5.91
N LEU A 420 -15.47 -13.44 -5.82
CA LEU A 420 -15.55 -12.25 -6.67
C LEU A 420 -15.18 -12.53 -8.13
N LEU A 421 -14.21 -13.42 -8.38
CA LEU A 421 -13.92 -13.91 -9.73
C LEU A 421 -15.09 -14.73 -10.30
N ASP A 422 -15.78 -15.51 -9.48
CA ASP A 422 -16.96 -16.28 -9.89
C ASP A 422 -18.17 -15.35 -10.15
N PHE A 423 -18.28 -14.23 -9.41
CA PHE A 423 -19.22 -13.16 -9.78
C PHE A 423 -18.94 -12.58 -11.16
N LEU A 424 -17.69 -12.25 -11.50
CA LEU A 424 -17.35 -11.74 -12.82
C LEU A 424 -17.69 -12.73 -13.95
N LYS A 425 -17.51 -14.02 -13.72
CA LYS A 425 -17.88 -15.07 -14.69
C LYS A 425 -19.38 -15.13 -14.92
N ASN A 426 -20.18 -14.90 -13.88
CA ASN A 426 -21.63 -14.93 -13.93
C ASN A 426 -22.26 -13.87 -13.00
N PRO A 427 -22.37 -12.60 -13.44
CA PRO A 427 -22.92 -11.52 -12.63
C PRO A 427 -24.37 -11.68 -12.19
N SER A 428 -25.11 -12.65 -12.76
CA SER A 428 -26.49 -12.92 -12.35
C SER A 428 -26.59 -13.81 -11.11
N ASN A 429 -25.49 -14.42 -10.65
CA ASN A 429 -25.48 -15.39 -9.55
C ASN A 429 -25.20 -14.76 -8.16
N VAL A 430 -25.59 -13.51 -7.96
CA VAL A 430 -25.26 -12.73 -6.74
C VAL A 430 -25.69 -13.45 -5.47
N SER A 431 -26.96 -13.87 -5.35
CA SER A 431 -27.48 -14.49 -4.11
C SER A 431 -26.75 -15.76 -3.71
N SER A 432 -26.30 -16.57 -4.68
CA SER A 432 -25.53 -17.79 -4.39
C SER A 432 -24.12 -17.43 -3.89
N ILE A 433 -23.50 -16.42 -4.49
CA ILE A 433 -22.18 -15.93 -4.11
C ILE A 433 -22.22 -15.35 -2.70
N GLU A 434 -23.18 -14.48 -2.39
CA GLU A 434 -23.40 -13.92 -1.05
C GLU A 434 -23.57 -15.01 0.01
N ALA A 435 -24.36 -16.06 -0.28
CA ALA A 435 -24.55 -17.17 0.64
C ALA A 435 -23.24 -17.96 0.87
N THR A 436 -22.42 -18.15 -0.18
CA THR A 436 -21.14 -18.81 -0.09
C THR A 436 -20.17 -17.97 0.75
N MET A 437 -20.07 -16.67 0.48
CA MET A 437 -19.23 -15.74 1.23
C MET A 437 -19.61 -15.68 2.71
N ASP A 438 -20.92 -15.65 3.04
CA ASP A 438 -21.41 -15.63 4.43
C ASP A 438 -21.03 -16.92 5.18
N GLN A 439 -21.15 -18.06 4.52
CA GLN A 439 -20.75 -19.34 5.07
C GLN A 439 -19.24 -19.44 5.31
N GLN A 440 -18.44 -19.03 4.35
CA GLN A 440 -16.97 -19.08 4.41
C GLN A 440 -16.42 -18.10 5.45
N ALA A 441 -16.94 -16.87 5.49
CA ALA A 441 -16.55 -15.87 6.47
C ALA A 441 -16.86 -16.36 7.90
N THR A 442 -18.04 -16.95 8.13
CA THR A 442 -18.40 -17.55 9.43
C THR A 442 -17.43 -18.65 9.83
N ALA A 443 -17.04 -19.52 8.90
CA ALA A 443 -16.07 -20.59 9.16
C ALA A 443 -14.65 -20.07 9.42
N GLY A 444 -14.22 -19.03 8.69
CA GLY A 444 -12.88 -18.44 8.79
C GLY A 444 -12.63 -17.68 10.09
N LEU A 445 -13.67 -17.07 10.66
CA LEU A 445 -13.58 -16.33 11.92
C LEU A 445 -13.63 -17.21 13.18
N GLY A 446 -13.87 -18.51 13.03
CA GLY A 446 -13.81 -19.47 14.15
C GLY A 446 -14.89 -19.28 15.23
N HIS A 447 -16.08 -18.78 14.83
CA HIS A 447 -17.24 -18.63 15.72
C HIS A 447 -18.15 -19.84 15.65
#